data_d993cff2cba52c0e564a7c022bb598f9
#
_entry.id   d993cff2cba52c0e564a7c022bb598f9
#
_cell.length_a   1.000
_cell.length_b   1.000
_cell.length_c   1.000
_cell.angle_alpha   90.00
_cell.angle_beta   90.00
_cell.angle_gamma   90.00
#
_symmetry.space_group_name_H-M   'P 1'
#
loop_
_entity.id
_entity.type
_entity.pdbx_description
1 polymer ?
#
loop_
_entity_poly.entity_id
_entity_poly.type
_entity_poly.pdbx_seq_one_letter_code
_entity_poly.pdbx_strand_id
1 'polypeptide(L)'
;KKVMIQSTRFPGIEMDNQVLDRFYGYGYDRKVSNKMNFDLNLTQKLDFITKGLSIDLKGSYNTDYSYVKTVRGHIETYTPYYKSEVDGSNLAKDDPAFDKTVVYRIAGQNMMKTYGEGNKSRARDWYAEASIRYNREFGDHSVGALLLYNQSKKYYPKQFADVPTAYVGLVGRVTYDYKSKYMAEFNIGYNGSENFAPDKRFGTFPAGSIGYIITEEDFFPKNRFLTYLKIRGSVGLVGNDNMSSNRFLYLPDSYSINDSGWLQQSYSDKNGYIFGMTNTAYMAAARELALGNPNVTWETALKQNYGIDAYFFDDRLKLTADYFRENRRDILMLRTSIPSLISMNGLLKPVNIGKVNNHGYEIDLKWSDRIKDFSYYINGNISYSKNKIIFQDEVEPNEPYMWRTGNEVGARFGFVAQGFYDVDDFNADGTLRADLPQPQGNKKPGDVKCADLNGDNVIDSDDVTKIGNPKRPAYTFGLNFGGEYKGFFASMNWTGVAQCDMLMSNAYMRPFFGSQVLYQYMADGRW
;
A
#
# COMPACT_ATOMS: atom_id res chain seq x y z
N LYS A 1 -16.85 -43.46 19.43
CA LYS A 1 -17.31 -42.06 19.34
C LYS A 1 -16.09 -41.19 19.43
N LYS A 2 -15.80 -40.34 18.43
CA LYS A 2 -14.75 -39.33 18.53
C LYS A 2 -15.26 -38.22 19.47
N VAL A 3 -14.56 -37.99 20.56
CA VAL A 3 -14.87 -36.94 21.54
C VAL A 3 -14.05 -35.71 21.20
N MET A 4 -14.71 -34.59 21.04
CA MET A 4 -14.04 -33.29 20.91
C MET A 4 -13.74 -32.77 22.30
N ILE A 5 -12.46 -32.55 22.61
CA ILE A 5 -12.00 -32.16 23.93
C ILE A 5 -11.72 -30.66 23.95
N GLN A 6 -12.29 -29.96 24.91
CA GLN A 6 -12.00 -28.55 25.20
C GLN A 6 -11.39 -28.43 26.59
N SER A 7 -10.08 -28.32 26.72
CA SER A 7 -9.44 -28.07 28.02
C SER A 7 -7.98 -27.64 27.90
N THR A 8 -7.59 -26.63 28.68
CA THR A 8 -6.21 -26.25 28.98
C THR A 8 -5.60 -27.05 30.13
N ARG A 9 -6.36 -28.02 30.73
CA ARG A 9 -5.92 -28.78 31.90
C ARG A 9 -4.85 -29.84 31.64
N PHE A 10 -4.70 -30.24 30.37
CA PHE A 10 -3.67 -31.19 29.97
C PHE A 10 -2.61 -30.49 29.14
N PRO A 11 -1.32 -30.59 29.50
CA PRO A 11 -0.24 -29.96 28.74
C PRO A 11 -0.26 -30.42 27.27
N GLY A 12 -0.21 -29.48 26.35
CA GLY A 12 -0.11 -29.72 24.90
C GLY A 12 -1.42 -29.67 24.13
N ILE A 13 -2.55 -29.32 24.75
CA ILE A 13 -3.84 -29.15 24.05
C ILE A 13 -4.32 -27.72 24.21
N GLU A 14 -3.85 -26.83 23.35
CA GLU A 14 -4.45 -25.49 23.18
C GLU A 14 -5.72 -25.59 22.34
N MET A 15 -6.83 -25.06 22.84
CA MET A 15 -8.17 -25.44 22.41
C MET A 15 -8.98 -24.37 21.69
N ASP A 16 -8.45 -23.14 21.56
CA ASP A 16 -9.21 -22.03 20.96
C ASP A 16 -9.38 -22.12 19.44
N ASN A 17 -8.75 -23.09 18.77
CA ASN A 17 -8.71 -23.16 17.32
C ASN A 17 -8.78 -24.59 16.77
N GLN A 18 -9.66 -25.44 17.29
CA GLN A 18 -9.81 -26.77 16.72
C GLN A 18 -10.28 -26.70 15.27
N VAL A 19 -9.49 -27.26 14.39
CA VAL A 19 -9.78 -27.30 12.93
C VAL A 19 -11.15 -27.91 12.64
N LEU A 20 -11.54 -28.93 13.40
CA LEU A 20 -12.84 -29.61 13.22
C LEU A 20 -14.01 -28.73 13.66
N ASP A 21 -13.89 -27.98 14.77
CA ASP A 21 -14.93 -27.05 15.22
C ASP A 21 -15.08 -25.90 14.22
N ARG A 22 -13.97 -25.33 13.75
CA ARG A 22 -13.99 -24.29 12.73
C ARG A 22 -14.55 -24.78 11.39
N PHE A 23 -14.27 -26.02 11.01
CA PHE A 23 -14.71 -26.56 9.73
C PHE A 23 -16.18 -27.00 9.74
N TYR A 24 -16.63 -27.66 10.80
CA TYR A 24 -17.97 -28.25 10.86
C TYR A 24 -18.96 -27.49 11.76
N GLY A 25 -18.48 -26.77 12.78
CA GLY A 25 -19.31 -26.17 13.81
C GLY A 25 -19.36 -24.66 13.78
N TYR A 26 -18.36 -23.98 13.20
CA TYR A 26 -18.18 -22.53 13.34
C TYR A 26 -19.29 -21.68 12.69
N GLY A 27 -20.04 -22.25 11.73
CA GLY A 27 -21.11 -21.55 11.05
C GLY A 27 -20.66 -20.90 9.75
N TYR A 28 -21.30 -19.79 9.39
CA TYR A 28 -21.04 -19.15 8.10
C TYR A 28 -21.30 -17.63 8.14
N ASP A 29 -20.67 -16.94 7.21
CA ASP A 29 -21.00 -15.57 6.85
C ASP A 29 -21.68 -15.56 5.49
N ARG A 30 -22.90 -15.05 5.43
CA ARG A 30 -23.61 -14.80 4.19
C ARG A 30 -23.53 -13.32 3.86
N LYS A 31 -22.71 -12.98 2.88
CA LYS A 31 -22.59 -11.61 2.36
C LYS A 31 -23.45 -11.46 1.11
N VAL A 32 -24.29 -10.45 1.10
CA VAL A 32 -25.01 -9.99 -0.09
C VAL A 32 -24.45 -8.61 -0.43
N SER A 33 -23.99 -8.45 -1.66
CA SER A 33 -23.50 -7.16 -2.17
C SER A 33 -24.30 -6.77 -3.41
N ASN A 34 -24.82 -5.57 -3.40
CA ASN A 34 -25.54 -4.97 -4.52
C ASN A 34 -24.74 -3.75 -4.99
N LYS A 35 -24.39 -3.74 -6.27
CA LYS A 35 -23.79 -2.59 -6.92
C LYS A 35 -24.69 -2.15 -8.05
N MET A 36 -25.01 -0.87 -8.08
CA MET A 36 -25.78 -0.27 -9.16
C MET A 36 -25.00 0.92 -9.70
N ASN A 37 -24.77 0.91 -11.00
CA ASN A 37 -24.15 2.00 -11.73
C ASN A 37 -25.15 2.51 -12.75
N PHE A 38 -25.34 3.80 -12.76
CA PHE A 38 -26.16 4.49 -13.75
C PHE A 38 -25.31 5.56 -14.42
N ASP A 39 -25.17 5.46 -15.73
CA ASP A 39 -24.43 6.42 -16.55
C ASP A 39 -25.36 6.99 -17.62
N LEU A 40 -25.39 8.33 -17.73
CA LEU A 40 -26.07 9.08 -18.77
C LEU A 40 -25.02 9.87 -19.56
N ASN A 41 -24.98 9.64 -20.86
CA ASN A 41 -24.13 10.41 -21.78
C ASN A 41 -25.01 11.03 -22.85
N LEU A 42 -24.93 12.34 -23.00
CA LEU A 42 -25.62 13.10 -24.02
C LEU A 42 -24.58 13.85 -24.85
N THR A 43 -24.57 13.61 -26.14
CA THR A 43 -23.71 14.32 -27.09
C THR A 43 -24.57 15.06 -28.10
N GLN A 44 -24.38 16.36 -28.19
CA GLN A 44 -25.02 17.21 -29.21
C GLN A 44 -23.95 17.74 -30.15
N LYS A 45 -24.03 17.35 -31.41
CA LYS A 45 -23.22 17.96 -32.49
C LYS A 45 -23.80 19.34 -32.82
N LEU A 46 -22.91 20.31 -32.93
CA LEU A 46 -23.24 21.70 -33.23
C LEU A 46 -22.67 22.13 -34.60
N ASP A 47 -22.65 21.21 -35.55
CA ASP A 47 -22.12 21.46 -36.90
C ASP A 47 -22.88 22.58 -37.61
N PHE A 48 -24.09 22.89 -37.18
CA PHE A 48 -24.90 24.03 -37.66
C PHE A 48 -24.32 25.40 -37.24
N ILE A 49 -23.50 25.45 -36.17
CA ILE A 49 -22.75 26.65 -35.76
C ILE A 49 -21.39 26.64 -36.44
N THR A 50 -20.63 25.56 -36.27
CA THR A 50 -19.35 25.33 -36.94
C THR A 50 -19.04 23.84 -36.97
N LYS A 51 -18.51 23.37 -38.12
CA LYS A 51 -18.15 21.96 -38.32
C LYS A 51 -17.15 21.51 -37.25
N GLY A 52 -17.42 20.35 -36.66
CA GLY A 52 -16.55 19.74 -35.67
C GLY A 52 -16.74 20.21 -34.21
N LEU A 53 -17.73 21.09 -33.97
CA LEU A 53 -18.11 21.50 -32.62
C LEU A 53 -19.12 20.52 -32.02
N SER A 54 -18.91 20.13 -30.77
CA SER A 54 -19.89 19.34 -29.99
C SER A 54 -19.88 19.74 -28.53
N ILE A 55 -21.01 19.48 -27.90
CA ILE A 55 -21.17 19.55 -26.45
C ILE A 55 -21.48 18.14 -25.96
N ASP A 56 -20.79 17.74 -24.90
CA ASP A 56 -21.04 16.48 -24.23
C ASP A 56 -21.38 16.73 -22.76
N LEU A 57 -22.44 16.06 -22.31
CA LEU A 57 -22.88 16.04 -20.91
C LEU A 57 -22.83 14.61 -20.43
N LYS A 58 -22.18 14.39 -19.30
CA LYS A 58 -22.10 13.08 -18.66
C LYS A 58 -22.54 13.17 -17.21
N GLY A 59 -23.40 12.27 -16.81
CA GLY A 59 -23.79 12.06 -15.43
C GLY A 59 -23.59 10.60 -15.04
N SER A 60 -23.03 10.36 -13.87
CA SER A 60 -22.87 9.01 -13.33
C SER A 60 -23.31 8.98 -11.88
N TYR A 61 -24.05 7.95 -11.52
CA TYR A 61 -24.49 7.70 -10.14
C TYR A 61 -24.23 6.25 -9.79
N ASN A 62 -23.39 6.05 -8.78
CA ASN A 62 -22.98 4.72 -8.34
C ASN A 62 -23.39 4.51 -6.88
N THR A 63 -23.86 3.31 -6.58
CA THR A 63 -24.12 2.90 -5.20
C THR A 63 -23.63 1.49 -4.97
N ASP A 64 -22.99 1.28 -3.82
CA ASP A 64 -22.55 -0.02 -3.33
C ASP A 64 -23.11 -0.22 -1.93
N TYR A 65 -23.80 -1.30 -1.74
CA TYR A 65 -24.34 -1.70 -0.45
C TYR A 65 -24.04 -3.15 -0.18
N SER A 66 -23.48 -3.45 0.95
CA SER A 66 -23.27 -4.82 1.38
C SER A 66 -23.82 -5.08 2.77
N TYR A 67 -24.56 -6.18 2.85
CA TYR A 67 -25.15 -6.71 4.07
C TYR A 67 -24.49 -8.05 4.40
N VAL A 68 -24.18 -8.28 5.66
CA VAL A 68 -23.64 -9.55 6.13
C VAL A 68 -24.49 -10.08 7.27
N LYS A 69 -24.89 -11.33 7.12
CA LYS A 69 -25.46 -12.15 8.20
C LYS A 69 -24.38 -13.12 8.68
N THR A 70 -24.00 -12.98 9.93
CA THR A 70 -23.03 -13.84 10.60
C THR A 70 -23.77 -14.84 11.49
N VAL A 71 -23.64 -16.12 11.17
CA VAL A 71 -24.13 -17.20 12.00
C VAL A 71 -22.92 -17.95 12.54
N ARG A 72 -22.88 -18.11 13.86
CA ARG A 72 -21.83 -18.89 14.51
C ARG A 72 -22.45 -20.09 15.21
N GLY A 73 -21.72 -21.14 15.22
CA GLY A 73 -22.09 -22.38 15.89
C GLY A 73 -20.91 -22.95 16.67
N HIS A 74 -21.20 -23.90 17.47
CA HIS A 74 -20.21 -24.74 18.13
C HIS A 74 -20.70 -26.18 18.04
N ILE A 75 -19.80 -27.11 17.84
CA ILE A 75 -20.09 -28.52 18.00
C ILE A 75 -19.98 -28.88 19.49
N GLU A 76 -20.62 -29.94 19.88
CA GLU A 76 -20.56 -30.42 21.25
C GLU A 76 -19.11 -30.75 21.63
N THR A 77 -18.63 -30.11 22.67
CA THR A 77 -17.27 -30.26 23.20
C THR A 77 -17.29 -30.76 24.63
N TYR A 78 -16.24 -31.44 25.03
CA TYR A 78 -16.12 -32.07 26.35
C TYR A 78 -14.82 -31.65 27.01
N THR A 79 -14.87 -31.40 28.34
CA THR A 79 -13.69 -31.16 29.15
C THR A 79 -13.35 -32.46 29.91
N PRO A 80 -12.12 -32.99 29.81
CA PRO A 80 -11.70 -34.13 30.59
C PRO A 80 -11.40 -33.72 32.04
N TYR A 81 -11.78 -34.57 32.97
CA TYR A 81 -11.47 -34.46 34.40
C TYR A 81 -11.04 -35.82 34.91
N TYR A 82 -10.24 -35.84 35.96
CA TYR A 82 -10.09 -37.06 36.74
C TYR A 82 -11.35 -37.30 37.57
N LYS A 83 -11.69 -38.57 37.78
CA LYS A 83 -12.93 -38.94 38.45
C LYS A 83 -12.97 -38.35 39.87
N SER A 84 -11.89 -38.40 40.61
CA SER A 84 -11.79 -37.78 41.93
C SER A 84 -11.97 -36.25 41.94
N GLU A 85 -11.72 -35.56 40.82
CA GLU A 85 -11.97 -34.11 40.69
C GLU A 85 -13.46 -33.78 40.55
N VAL A 86 -14.27 -34.74 40.15
CA VAL A 86 -15.71 -34.54 39.85
C VAL A 86 -16.64 -35.22 40.84
N ASP A 87 -16.16 -36.20 41.60
CA ASP A 87 -16.92 -36.91 42.62
C ASP A 87 -16.94 -36.18 43.97
N GLY A 88 -16.33 -34.97 44.03
CA GLY A 88 -16.31 -34.15 45.24
C GLY A 88 -15.28 -34.61 46.31
N SER A 89 -14.36 -35.48 45.97
CA SER A 89 -13.24 -35.84 46.82
C SER A 89 -12.23 -34.68 46.89
N ASN A 90 -11.86 -34.23 48.05
CA ASN A 90 -10.80 -33.21 48.27
C ASN A 90 -9.40 -33.83 48.30
N LEU A 91 -9.20 -34.98 47.67
CA LEU A 91 -7.93 -35.67 47.62
C LEU A 91 -6.91 -34.92 46.74
N ALA A 92 -5.67 -34.84 47.21
CA ALA A 92 -4.58 -34.32 46.40
C ALA A 92 -4.26 -35.31 45.26
N LYS A 93 -3.72 -34.81 44.14
CA LYS A 93 -3.44 -35.64 42.93
C LYS A 93 -2.35 -36.71 43.16
N ASP A 94 -1.57 -36.58 44.16
CA ASP A 94 -0.53 -37.51 44.61
C ASP A 94 -1.03 -38.50 45.67
N ASP A 95 -2.26 -38.35 46.18
CA ASP A 95 -2.89 -39.28 47.11
C ASP A 95 -3.10 -40.65 46.41
N PRO A 96 -2.70 -41.76 47.04
CA PRO A 96 -2.93 -43.11 46.47
C PRO A 96 -4.40 -43.45 46.23
N ALA A 97 -5.33 -42.82 46.92
CA ALA A 97 -6.77 -42.99 46.75
C ALA A 97 -7.36 -42.10 45.65
N PHE A 98 -6.56 -41.25 45.03
CA PHE A 98 -7.01 -40.36 43.95
C PHE A 98 -7.27 -41.17 42.66
N ASP A 99 -8.55 -41.24 42.24
CA ASP A 99 -8.95 -41.95 41.02
C ASP A 99 -8.62 -41.11 39.79
N LYS A 100 -7.58 -41.51 39.06
CA LYS A 100 -7.11 -40.90 37.81
C LYS A 100 -7.87 -41.34 36.57
N THR A 101 -8.99 -42.04 36.73
CA THR A 101 -9.86 -42.38 35.58
C THR A 101 -10.39 -41.10 34.97
N VAL A 102 -10.19 -40.93 33.65
CA VAL A 102 -10.64 -39.75 32.91
C VAL A 102 -12.13 -39.85 32.63
N VAL A 103 -12.88 -38.87 33.07
CA VAL A 103 -14.31 -38.69 32.80
C VAL A 103 -14.49 -37.40 32.01
N TYR A 104 -15.50 -37.35 31.17
CA TYR A 104 -15.75 -36.22 30.27
C TYR A 104 -17.04 -35.50 30.68
N ARG A 105 -16.96 -34.17 30.89
CA ARG A 105 -18.14 -33.32 31.07
C ARG A 105 -18.35 -32.46 29.84
N ILE A 106 -19.61 -32.21 29.49
CA ILE A 106 -19.98 -31.32 28.41
C ILE A 106 -19.52 -29.91 28.75
N ALA A 107 -18.66 -29.33 27.92
CA ALA A 107 -18.16 -27.98 28.05
C ALA A 107 -18.90 -27.00 27.11
N GLY A 108 -19.32 -27.47 25.94
CA GLY A 108 -20.08 -26.69 24.97
C GLY A 108 -21.17 -27.53 24.34
N GLN A 109 -22.35 -26.96 24.14
CA GLN A 109 -23.47 -27.61 23.48
C GLN A 109 -23.48 -27.31 22.00
N ASN A 110 -23.97 -28.27 21.21
CA ASN A 110 -24.19 -28.06 19.78
C ASN A 110 -25.25 -26.99 19.58
N MET A 111 -24.86 -25.85 19.03
CA MET A 111 -25.71 -24.68 18.88
C MET A 111 -25.34 -23.86 17.66
N MET A 112 -26.35 -23.46 16.90
CA MET A 112 -26.24 -22.45 15.85
C MET A 112 -26.98 -21.19 16.29
N LYS A 113 -26.31 -20.06 16.28
CA LYS A 113 -26.87 -18.78 16.71
C LYS A 113 -26.47 -17.65 15.77
N THR A 114 -27.41 -16.75 15.47
CA THR A 114 -27.07 -15.52 14.75
C THR A 114 -26.33 -14.58 15.70
N TYR A 115 -25.08 -14.25 15.36
CA TYR A 115 -24.23 -13.36 16.14
C TYR A 115 -24.33 -11.91 15.70
N GLY A 116 -24.71 -11.66 14.47
CA GLY A 116 -24.85 -10.32 13.98
C GLY A 116 -25.42 -10.25 12.58
N GLU A 117 -26.21 -9.24 12.39
CA GLU A 117 -26.72 -8.84 11.09
C GLU A 117 -26.46 -7.37 10.92
N GLY A 118 -26.05 -6.94 9.74
CA GLY A 118 -25.90 -5.52 9.51
C GLY A 118 -25.16 -5.13 8.25
N ASN A 119 -25.13 -3.86 8.04
CA ASN A 119 -24.44 -3.24 6.92
C ASN A 119 -22.93 -3.31 7.16
N LYS A 120 -22.19 -3.88 6.23
CA LYS A 120 -20.71 -3.92 6.28
C LYS A 120 -20.07 -2.80 5.47
N SER A 121 -20.70 -2.41 4.38
CA SER A 121 -20.27 -1.25 3.62
C SER A 121 -21.46 -0.57 2.96
N ARG A 122 -21.34 0.72 2.83
CA ARG A 122 -22.22 1.56 2.01
C ARG A 122 -21.33 2.58 1.33
N ALA A 123 -21.53 2.75 0.03
CA ALA A 123 -20.88 3.80 -0.73
C ALA A 123 -21.91 4.37 -1.70
N ARG A 124 -21.79 5.63 -1.95
CA ARG A 124 -22.60 6.35 -2.94
C ARG A 124 -21.73 7.46 -3.49
N ASP A 125 -21.63 7.52 -4.79
CA ASP A 125 -20.92 8.59 -5.47
C ASP A 125 -21.69 9.04 -6.70
N TRP A 126 -21.52 10.29 -7.05
CA TRP A 126 -21.97 10.83 -8.29
C TRP A 126 -20.87 11.66 -8.96
N TYR A 127 -20.96 11.73 -10.26
CA TYR A 127 -20.08 12.47 -11.13
C TYR A 127 -20.92 13.23 -12.16
N ALA A 128 -20.57 14.47 -12.41
CA ALA A 128 -21.13 15.27 -13.49
C ALA A 128 -20.01 15.94 -14.29
N GLU A 129 -20.16 15.94 -15.59
CA GLU A 129 -19.21 16.52 -16.53
C GLU A 129 -19.97 17.26 -17.63
N ALA A 130 -19.47 18.43 -18.00
CA ALA A 130 -19.87 19.16 -19.18
C ALA A 130 -18.62 19.53 -19.98
N SER A 131 -18.60 19.21 -21.26
CA SER A 131 -17.45 19.55 -22.12
C SER A 131 -17.90 20.13 -23.47
N ILE A 132 -17.07 21.04 -23.97
CA ILE A 132 -17.14 21.58 -25.31
C ILE A 132 -15.92 21.07 -26.05
N ARG A 133 -16.14 20.42 -27.21
CA ARG A 133 -15.10 19.88 -28.07
C ARG A 133 -15.18 20.50 -29.42
N TYR A 134 -14.03 20.85 -29.97
CA TYR A 134 -13.88 21.28 -31.32
C TYR A 134 -12.78 20.45 -31.97
N ASN A 135 -13.09 19.74 -33.05
CA ASN A 135 -12.13 18.98 -33.83
C ASN A 135 -12.35 19.29 -35.32
N ARG A 136 -11.33 19.78 -35.99
CA ARG A 136 -11.44 20.15 -37.38
C ARG A 136 -10.13 19.96 -38.13
N GLU A 137 -10.28 19.53 -39.37
CA GLU A 137 -9.21 19.44 -40.34
C GLU A 137 -9.27 20.61 -41.33
N PHE A 138 -8.15 21.25 -41.58
CA PHE A 138 -7.94 22.36 -42.52
C PHE A 138 -6.81 21.97 -43.49
N GLY A 139 -7.15 21.22 -44.54
CA GLY A 139 -6.15 20.63 -45.42
C GLY A 139 -5.24 19.67 -44.63
N ASP A 140 -3.96 20.00 -44.58
CA ASP A 140 -2.94 19.20 -43.90
C ASP A 140 -2.87 19.43 -42.35
N HIS A 141 -3.69 20.34 -41.82
CA HIS A 141 -3.70 20.73 -40.43
C HIS A 141 -4.91 20.13 -39.69
N SER A 142 -4.69 19.43 -38.62
CA SER A 142 -5.75 18.97 -37.69
C SER A 142 -5.64 19.71 -36.37
N VAL A 143 -6.73 20.32 -35.94
CA VAL A 143 -6.81 21.11 -34.70
C VAL A 143 -7.89 20.52 -33.83
N GLY A 144 -7.53 20.23 -32.57
CA GLY A 144 -8.46 19.82 -31.52
C GLY A 144 -8.43 20.80 -30.34
N ALA A 145 -9.59 21.12 -29.81
CA ALA A 145 -9.71 21.88 -28.55
C ALA A 145 -10.76 21.25 -27.66
N LEU A 146 -10.51 21.24 -26.37
CA LEU A 146 -11.42 20.77 -25.33
C LEU A 146 -11.44 21.76 -24.17
N LEU A 147 -12.63 22.14 -23.74
CA LEU A 147 -12.86 22.76 -22.46
C LEU A 147 -13.83 21.88 -21.69
N LEU A 148 -13.44 21.44 -20.50
CA LEU A 148 -14.19 20.48 -19.70
C LEU A 148 -14.30 20.99 -18.26
N TYR A 149 -15.51 20.98 -17.74
CA TYR A 149 -15.80 21.16 -16.32
C TYR A 149 -16.33 19.84 -15.75
N ASN A 150 -15.81 19.42 -14.60
CA ASN A 150 -16.31 18.25 -13.90
C ASN A 150 -16.41 18.49 -12.39
N GLN A 151 -17.29 17.73 -11.78
CA GLN A 151 -17.39 17.64 -10.34
C GLN A 151 -17.81 16.23 -9.91
N SER A 152 -17.35 15.84 -8.73
CA SER A 152 -17.74 14.57 -8.13
C SER A 152 -17.95 14.70 -6.63
N LYS A 153 -18.77 13.81 -6.09
CA LYS A 153 -19.01 13.73 -4.65
C LYS A 153 -19.12 12.27 -4.24
N LYS A 154 -18.33 11.91 -3.22
CA LYS A 154 -18.33 10.55 -2.63
C LYS A 154 -18.82 10.64 -1.20
N TYR A 155 -19.83 9.85 -0.89
CA TYR A 155 -20.44 9.77 0.42
C TYR A 155 -19.84 8.64 1.24
N TYR A 156 -19.89 8.78 2.54
CA TYR A 156 -19.41 7.82 3.54
C TYR A 156 -17.92 7.51 3.43
N PRO A 157 -17.06 8.54 3.41
CA PRO A 157 -15.62 8.32 3.52
C PRO A 157 -15.26 7.71 4.88
N LYS A 158 -14.05 7.16 4.98
CA LYS A 158 -13.61 6.52 6.24
C LYS A 158 -13.48 7.49 7.42
N GLN A 159 -13.07 8.72 7.13
CA GLN A 159 -12.99 9.80 8.12
C GLN A 159 -14.12 10.80 7.87
N PHE A 160 -14.71 11.31 8.94
CA PHE A 160 -15.85 12.23 8.87
C PHE A 160 -16.95 11.68 7.97
N ALA A 161 -17.46 10.47 8.31
CA ALA A 161 -18.36 9.69 7.46
C ALA A 161 -19.61 10.47 6.98
N ASP A 162 -20.05 11.45 7.76
CA ASP A 162 -21.22 12.27 7.45
C ASP A 162 -20.90 13.47 6.54
N VAL A 163 -19.61 13.75 6.30
CA VAL A 163 -19.14 14.80 5.39
C VAL A 163 -18.62 14.16 4.10
N PRO A 164 -19.32 14.25 2.97
CA PRO A 164 -18.88 13.69 1.71
C PRO A 164 -17.55 14.30 1.25
N THR A 165 -16.75 13.57 0.49
CA THR A 165 -15.62 14.16 -0.24
C THR A 165 -16.10 14.76 -1.54
N ALA A 166 -15.63 15.94 -1.87
CA ALA A 166 -15.99 16.67 -3.08
C ALA A 166 -14.74 17.07 -3.87
N TYR A 167 -14.88 17.06 -5.17
CA TYR A 167 -13.84 17.46 -6.12
C TYR A 167 -14.46 18.27 -7.25
N VAL A 168 -13.75 19.28 -7.71
CA VAL A 168 -14.12 20.09 -8.88
C VAL A 168 -12.88 20.28 -9.77
N GLY A 169 -13.09 20.21 -11.09
CA GLY A 169 -12.02 20.40 -12.05
C GLY A 169 -12.47 21.19 -13.29
N LEU A 170 -11.58 22.03 -13.75
CA LEU A 170 -11.67 22.68 -15.06
C LEU A 170 -10.45 22.26 -15.86
N VAL A 171 -10.65 21.73 -17.06
CA VAL A 171 -9.57 21.23 -17.92
C VAL A 171 -9.66 21.89 -19.27
N GLY A 172 -8.55 22.46 -19.73
CA GLY A 172 -8.35 22.93 -21.09
C GLY A 172 -7.33 22.04 -21.80
N ARG A 173 -7.60 21.68 -23.06
CA ARG A 173 -6.66 20.96 -23.92
C ARG A 173 -6.72 21.51 -25.33
N VAL A 174 -5.56 21.66 -25.94
CA VAL A 174 -5.39 21.99 -27.34
C VAL A 174 -4.44 20.97 -27.96
N THR A 175 -4.82 20.41 -29.09
CA THR A 175 -4.01 19.50 -29.88
C THR A 175 -3.83 20.05 -31.29
N TYR A 176 -2.66 19.87 -31.85
CA TYR A 176 -2.32 20.25 -33.19
C TYR A 176 -1.53 19.13 -33.86
N ASP A 177 -1.94 18.79 -35.07
CA ASP A 177 -1.25 17.84 -35.93
C ASP A 177 -1.07 18.45 -37.33
N TYR A 178 0.13 18.33 -37.87
CA TYR A 178 0.44 18.74 -39.22
C TYR A 178 0.91 17.55 -40.04
N LYS A 179 0.12 17.19 -41.07
CA LYS A 179 0.38 16.08 -42.02
C LYS A 179 0.60 14.72 -41.30
N SER A 180 0.08 14.55 -40.10
CA SER A 180 0.37 13.40 -39.24
C SER A 180 1.86 13.17 -38.96
N LYS A 181 2.70 14.19 -39.22
CA LYS A 181 4.14 14.16 -38.99
C LYS A 181 4.54 14.87 -37.70
N TYR A 182 4.01 16.06 -37.46
CA TYR A 182 4.33 16.91 -36.33
C TYR A 182 3.11 17.04 -35.43
N MET A 183 3.24 16.62 -34.21
CA MET A 183 2.16 16.61 -33.24
C MET A 183 2.56 17.46 -32.03
N ALA A 184 1.64 18.26 -31.56
CA ALA A 184 1.80 19.04 -30.33
C ALA A 184 0.50 19.00 -29.50
N GLU A 185 0.64 18.92 -28.21
CA GLU A 185 -0.49 18.98 -27.28
C GLU A 185 -0.14 19.85 -26.07
N PHE A 186 -1.07 20.67 -25.66
CA PHE A 186 -1.00 21.42 -24.42
C PHE A 186 -2.26 21.16 -23.60
N ASN A 187 -2.07 20.86 -22.32
CA ASN A 187 -3.12 20.63 -21.34
C ASN A 187 -2.93 21.55 -20.15
N ILE A 188 -4.02 22.00 -19.56
CA ILE A 188 -4.03 22.71 -18.29
C ILE A 188 -5.20 22.21 -17.44
N GLY A 189 -4.91 21.77 -16.24
CA GLY A 189 -5.90 21.41 -15.23
C GLY A 189 -5.94 22.46 -14.12
N TYR A 190 -7.13 22.90 -13.75
CA TYR A 190 -7.39 23.74 -12.58
C TYR A 190 -8.35 23.00 -11.67
N ASN A 191 -7.80 22.44 -10.59
CA ASN A 191 -8.48 21.45 -9.76
C ASN A 191 -8.66 21.96 -8.33
N GLY A 192 -9.84 21.73 -7.76
CA GLY A 192 -10.17 22.10 -6.40
C GLY A 192 -10.42 20.89 -5.50
N SER A 193 -9.81 20.91 -4.30
CA SER A 193 -9.99 19.90 -3.26
C SER A 193 -10.39 20.56 -1.95
N GLU A 194 -11.37 20.00 -1.29
CA GLU A 194 -11.84 20.46 0.02
C GLU A 194 -10.87 20.15 1.16
N ASN A 195 -9.88 19.29 0.92
CA ASN A 195 -8.88 18.90 1.91
C ASN A 195 -7.98 20.07 2.34
N PHE A 196 -7.96 21.17 1.57
CA PHE A 196 -7.14 22.35 1.82
C PHE A 196 -7.95 23.54 2.29
N ALA A 197 -7.31 24.48 2.96
CA ALA A 197 -7.89 25.75 3.34
C ALA A 197 -8.40 26.52 2.11
N PRO A 198 -9.41 27.40 2.24
CA PRO A 198 -10.05 28.05 1.10
C PRO A 198 -9.09 28.73 0.12
N ASP A 199 -8.02 29.35 0.60
CA ASP A 199 -6.96 30.02 -0.18
C ASP A 199 -5.95 29.07 -0.83
N LYS A 200 -5.89 27.79 -0.40
CA LYS A 200 -5.00 26.74 -0.92
C LYS A 200 -5.75 25.66 -1.71
N ARG A 201 -7.07 25.79 -1.81
CA ARG A 201 -7.97 24.75 -2.32
C ARG A 201 -7.73 24.41 -3.78
N PHE A 202 -7.35 25.38 -4.60
CA PHE A 202 -7.18 25.21 -6.03
C PHE A 202 -5.71 25.12 -6.43
N GLY A 203 -5.41 24.15 -7.32
CA GLY A 203 -4.10 23.95 -7.92
C GLY A 203 -4.15 24.00 -9.43
N THR A 204 -3.11 24.55 -10.07
CA THR A 204 -2.98 24.62 -11.53
C THR A 204 -1.88 23.69 -12.00
N PHE A 205 -2.20 22.83 -12.99
CA PHE A 205 -1.34 21.74 -13.43
C PHE A 205 -1.22 21.74 -14.96
N PRO A 206 -0.26 22.50 -15.53
CA PRO A 206 0.00 22.50 -16.97
C PRO A 206 0.82 21.29 -17.38
N ALA A 207 0.59 20.83 -18.64
CA ALA A 207 1.36 19.79 -19.29
C ALA A 207 1.45 20.04 -20.80
N GLY A 208 2.55 19.64 -21.41
CA GLY A 208 2.74 19.71 -22.85
C GLY A 208 3.46 18.48 -23.37
N SER A 209 3.16 18.13 -24.63
CA SER A 209 3.85 17.05 -25.33
C SER A 209 4.05 17.39 -26.81
N ILE A 210 5.09 16.80 -27.38
CA ILE A 210 5.41 16.87 -28.79
C ILE A 210 5.70 15.47 -29.33
N GLY A 211 5.40 15.26 -30.60
CA GLY A 211 5.72 14.04 -31.35
C GLY A 211 6.12 14.35 -32.77
N TYR A 212 7.08 13.59 -33.30
CA TYR A 212 7.55 13.73 -34.64
C TYR A 212 7.78 12.37 -35.30
N ILE A 213 7.15 12.15 -36.46
CA ILE A 213 7.29 10.91 -37.24
C ILE A 213 8.29 11.17 -38.35
N ILE A 214 9.52 10.75 -38.13
CA ILE A 214 10.66 11.01 -39.04
C ILE A 214 10.48 10.26 -40.37
N THR A 215 9.93 9.06 -40.32
CA THR A 215 9.73 8.23 -41.53
C THR A 215 8.71 8.77 -42.51
N GLU A 216 7.89 9.75 -42.11
CA GLU A 216 6.96 10.42 -43.00
C GLU A 216 7.57 11.61 -43.76
N GLU A 217 8.85 11.91 -43.55
CA GLU A 217 9.55 12.97 -44.24
C GLU A 217 9.98 12.55 -45.67
N ASP A 218 10.00 13.51 -46.58
CA ASP A 218 10.38 13.28 -47.98
C ASP A 218 11.86 12.89 -48.12
N PHE A 219 12.72 13.35 -47.20
CA PHE A 219 14.14 13.00 -47.19
C PHE A 219 14.40 11.58 -46.64
N PHE A 220 13.42 10.96 -45.97
CA PHE A 220 13.60 9.65 -45.38
C PHE A 220 13.39 8.55 -46.43
N PRO A 221 14.39 7.69 -46.67
CA PRO A 221 14.27 6.63 -47.68
C PRO A 221 13.22 5.60 -47.25
N LYS A 222 12.18 5.44 -48.05
CA LYS A 222 11.19 4.37 -47.83
C LYS A 222 11.88 3.02 -48.08
N ASN A 223 12.12 2.27 -47.02
CA ASN A 223 12.78 0.96 -47.07
C ASN A 223 12.09 -0.04 -46.13
N ARG A 224 12.36 -1.30 -46.34
CA ARG A 224 11.75 -2.39 -45.56
C ARG A 224 12.44 -2.63 -44.20
N PHE A 225 13.62 -2.01 -44.00
CA PHE A 225 14.35 -2.20 -42.76
C PHE A 225 13.77 -1.36 -41.61
N LEU A 226 13.56 -0.06 -41.81
CA LEU A 226 12.97 0.85 -40.84
C LEU A 226 11.72 1.48 -41.46
N THR A 227 10.55 0.95 -41.12
CA THR A 227 9.26 1.32 -41.71
C THR A 227 8.57 2.46 -40.97
N TYR A 228 8.85 2.61 -39.68
CA TYR A 228 8.28 3.64 -38.83
C TYR A 228 9.29 4.09 -37.77
N LEU A 229 9.42 5.40 -37.59
CA LEU A 229 10.23 6.00 -36.54
C LEU A 229 9.54 7.27 -36.02
N LYS A 230 9.11 7.22 -34.78
CA LYS A 230 8.53 8.35 -34.05
C LYS A 230 9.36 8.65 -32.81
N ILE A 231 9.69 9.90 -32.60
CA ILE A 231 10.22 10.42 -31.34
C ILE A 231 9.15 11.25 -30.64
N ARG A 232 9.09 11.19 -29.33
CA ARG A 232 8.11 11.91 -28.53
C ARG A 232 8.69 12.38 -27.22
N GLY A 233 8.16 13.48 -26.71
CA GLY A 233 8.54 14.01 -25.42
C GLY A 233 7.36 14.70 -24.75
N SER A 234 7.27 14.57 -23.43
CA SER A 234 6.27 15.25 -22.63
C SER A 234 6.85 15.77 -21.33
N VAL A 235 6.29 16.87 -20.87
CA VAL A 235 6.55 17.44 -19.54
C VAL A 235 5.24 17.94 -18.97
N GLY A 236 5.01 17.66 -17.67
CA GLY A 236 3.79 18.09 -17.02
C GLY A 236 3.92 18.17 -15.51
N LEU A 237 3.19 19.09 -14.93
CA LEU A 237 2.99 19.18 -13.49
C LEU A 237 1.72 18.42 -13.11
N VAL A 238 1.80 17.57 -12.09
CA VAL A 238 0.68 16.80 -11.55
C VAL A 238 0.53 17.12 -10.08
N GLY A 239 -0.70 17.42 -9.65
CA GLY A 239 -1.05 17.61 -8.25
C GLY A 239 -1.63 16.33 -7.63
N ASN A 240 -1.40 16.16 -6.33
CA ASN A 240 -1.99 15.10 -5.53
C ASN A 240 -2.54 15.72 -4.24
N ASP A 241 -3.84 15.49 -3.96
CA ASP A 241 -4.54 15.92 -2.75
C ASP A 241 -4.81 14.79 -1.76
N ASN A 242 -4.23 13.61 -2.02
CA ASN A 242 -4.43 12.45 -1.17
C ASN A 242 -3.61 12.57 0.13
N MET A 243 -4.31 12.79 1.22
CA MET A 243 -3.75 12.87 2.57
C MET A 243 -3.80 11.53 3.32
N SER A 244 -3.82 10.39 2.60
CA SER A 244 -4.01 9.04 3.16
C SER A 244 -5.34 8.91 3.89
N SER A 245 -5.32 8.74 5.22
CA SER A 245 -6.53 8.65 6.05
C SER A 245 -6.95 9.99 6.65
N ASN A 246 -6.20 11.07 6.42
CA ASN A 246 -6.46 12.38 7.02
C ASN A 246 -7.35 13.24 6.11
N ARG A 247 -8.18 14.08 6.72
CA ARG A 247 -8.98 15.09 6.05
C ARG A 247 -8.95 16.37 6.88
N PHE A 248 -9.12 17.51 6.23
CA PHE A 248 -9.25 18.80 6.90
C PHE A 248 -8.10 19.12 7.86
N LEU A 249 -6.88 18.79 7.47
CA LEU A 249 -5.68 19.04 8.30
C LEU A 249 -5.48 20.53 8.64
N TYR A 250 -6.12 21.42 7.90
CA TYR A 250 -6.07 22.87 8.17
C TYR A 250 -6.93 23.30 9.36
N LEU A 251 -7.86 22.44 9.79
CA LEU A 251 -8.68 22.69 10.98
C LEU A 251 -8.01 22.10 12.23
N PRO A 252 -8.07 22.79 13.38
CA PRO A 252 -7.68 22.19 14.65
C PRO A 252 -8.65 21.05 15.01
N ASP A 253 -8.16 20.06 15.74
CA ASP A 253 -9.02 19.06 16.34
C ASP A 253 -9.72 19.66 17.57
N SER A 254 -10.84 19.04 17.97
CA SER A 254 -11.54 19.42 19.17
C SER A 254 -10.75 19.07 20.43
N TYR A 255 -11.13 19.66 21.54
CA TYR A 255 -10.59 19.32 22.84
C TYR A 255 -11.03 17.91 23.27
N SER A 256 -10.11 17.12 23.84
CA SER A 256 -10.46 15.93 24.58
C SER A 256 -10.79 16.30 26.01
N ILE A 257 -12.02 16.03 26.42
CA ILE A 257 -12.47 16.17 27.80
C ILE A 257 -12.49 14.76 28.39
N ASN A 258 -11.77 14.57 29.49
CA ASN A 258 -11.74 13.29 30.18
C ASN A 258 -12.57 13.39 31.47
N ASP A 259 -13.85 12.99 31.38
CA ASP A 259 -14.80 12.95 32.50
C ASP A 259 -15.06 11.52 32.98
N SER A 260 -14.47 10.51 32.33
CA SER A 260 -14.69 9.12 32.71
C SER A 260 -13.64 8.61 33.71
N GLY A 261 -14.07 7.85 34.69
CA GLY A 261 -13.25 7.26 35.76
C GLY A 261 -12.12 6.31 35.32
N TRP A 262 -11.82 6.25 34.05
CA TRP A 262 -10.70 5.49 33.46
C TRP A 262 -9.32 6.03 33.86
N LEU A 263 -9.27 7.22 34.42
CA LEU A 263 -8.06 7.90 34.87
C LEU A 263 -7.34 7.20 36.05
N GLN A 264 -7.96 6.21 36.66
CA GLN A 264 -7.41 5.59 37.87
C GLN A 264 -6.33 4.54 37.61
N GLN A 265 -6.11 4.08 36.38
CA GLN A 265 -5.26 2.91 36.13
C GLN A 265 -3.87 3.18 35.53
N SER A 266 -3.58 4.35 35.00
CA SER A 266 -2.27 4.65 34.44
C SER A 266 -1.84 6.07 34.69
N TYR A 267 -0.61 6.25 35.20
CA TYR A 267 -0.02 7.59 35.38
C TYR A 267 0.29 8.32 34.09
N SER A 268 0.46 7.60 32.97
CA SER A 268 0.89 8.16 31.69
C SER A 268 -0.23 8.76 30.84
N ASP A 269 -1.49 8.36 31.05
CA ASP A 269 -2.60 8.73 30.16
C ASP A 269 -3.61 9.70 30.80
N LYS A 270 -3.24 10.36 31.88
CA LYS A 270 -4.13 11.20 32.66
C LYS A 270 -4.22 12.61 32.08
N ASN A 271 -5.39 12.97 31.58
CA ASN A 271 -5.72 14.33 31.10
C ASN A 271 -6.37 15.18 32.20
N GLY A 272 -6.00 14.97 33.46
CA GLY A 272 -6.57 15.70 34.58
C GLY A 272 -5.51 16.19 35.56
N TYR A 273 -5.91 17.06 36.45
CA TYR A 273 -5.09 17.50 37.56
C TYR A 273 -5.34 16.64 38.80
N ILE A 274 -4.28 16.32 39.52
CA ILE A 274 -4.33 15.55 40.74
C ILE A 274 -4.16 16.50 41.91
N PHE A 275 -5.09 16.48 42.85
CA PHE A 275 -5.05 17.29 44.03
C PHE A 275 -5.00 16.42 45.29
N GLY A 276 -4.45 17.00 46.39
CA GLY A 276 -4.36 16.36 47.67
C GLY A 276 -3.06 15.60 47.93
N MET A 277 -2.74 15.39 49.18
CA MET A 277 -1.48 14.76 49.64
C MET A 277 -1.36 13.28 49.25
N THR A 278 -2.47 12.63 49.01
CA THR A 278 -2.51 11.21 48.61
C THR A 278 -2.63 10.98 47.11
N ASN A 279 -2.60 12.02 46.31
CA ASN A 279 -2.75 11.97 44.85
C ASN A 279 -4.01 11.21 44.36
N THR A 280 -5.09 11.29 45.13
CA THR A 280 -6.33 10.53 44.87
C THR A 280 -7.49 11.40 44.37
N ALA A 281 -7.40 12.71 44.51
CA ALA A 281 -8.42 13.65 44.05
C ALA A 281 -8.13 14.08 42.60
N TYR A 282 -8.86 13.52 41.65
CA TYR A 282 -8.74 13.86 40.22
C TYR A 282 -9.79 14.87 39.81
N MET A 283 -9.37 15.91 39.13
CA MET A 283 -10.27 16.85 38.44
C MET A 283 -10.19 16.63 36.95
N ALA A 284 -11.34 16.56 36.30
CA ALA A 284 -11.38 16.47 34.84
C ALA A 284 -10.69 17.65 34.19
N ALA A 285 -9.90 17.40 33.17
CA ALA A 285 -9.25 18.43 32.37
C ALA A 285 -9.52 18.25 30.90
N ALA A 286 -9.45 19.35 30.15
CA ALA A 286 -9.49 19.34 28.71
C ALA A 286 -8.08 19.60 28.17
N ARG A 287 -7.70 18.89 27.13
CA ARG A 287 -6.49 19.19 26.35
C ARG A 287 -6.83 19.40 24.89
N GLU A 288 -6.15 20.29 24.24
CA GLU A 288 -6.19 20.42 22.80
C GLU A 288 -5.59 19.16 22.16
N LEU A 289 -6.28 18.58 21.13
CA LEU A 289 -5.81 17.35 20.52
C LEU A 289 -4.75 17.59 19.47
N ALA A 290 -5.06 18.36 18.44
CA ALA A 290 -4.08 18.68 17.42
C ALA A 290 -4.31 20.08 16.85
N LEU A 291 -3.23 20.81 16.64
CA LEU A 291 -3.24 22.13 16.01
C LEU A 291 -3.58 22.00 14.54
N GLY A 292 -4.41 22.90 14.00
CA GLY A 292 -4.64 22.98 12.56
C GLY A 292 -3.40 23.47 11.83
N ASN A 293 -3.19 22.98 10.60
CA ASN A 293 -2.15 23.48 9.73
C ASN A 293 -2.75 24.14 8.48
N PRO A 294 -3.00 25.46 8.48
CA PRO A 294 -3.60 26.16 7.33
C PRO A 294 -2.68 26.19 6.11
N ASN A 295 -1.40 25.86 6.25
CA ASN A 295 -0.42 25.88 5.18
C ASN A 295 -0.36 24.59 4.36
N VAL A 296 -1.16 23.57 4.70
CA VAL A 296 -1.24 22.33 3.91
C VAL A 296 -1.72 22.64 2.50
N THR A 297 -0.99 22.15 1.51
CA THR A 297 -1.26 22.36 0.09
C THR A 297 -1.03 21.08 -0.73
N TRP A 298 -1.22 21.19 -2.02
CA TRP A 298 -1.03 20.10 -2.97
C TRP A 298 0.42 19.58 -2.95
N GLU A 299 0.57 18.28 -2.87
CA GLU A 299 1.80 17.60 -3.27
C GLU A 299 1.93 17.71 -4.79
N THR A 300 3.09 18.06 -5.30
CA THR A 300 3.33 18.28 -6.74
C THR A 300 4.42 17.37 -7.28
N ALA A 301 4.24 16.90 -8.51
CA ALA A 301 5.21 16.10 -9.24
C ALA A 301 5.43 16.66 -10.64
N LEU A 302 6.65 17.10 -10.93
CA LEU A 302 7.09 17.39 -12.29
C LEU A 302 7.49 16.08 -12.96
N LYS A 303 6.73 15.68 -13.96
CA LYS A 303 6.95 14.46 -14.74
C LYS A 303 7.49 14.79 -16.12
N GLN A 304 8.46 14.04 -16.57
CA GLN A 304 9.08 14.11 -17.89
C GLN A 304 9.12 12.70 -18.46
N ASN A 305 8.79 12.58 -19.74
CA ASN A 305 8.89 11.32 -20.47
C ASN A 305 9.46 11.60 -21.86
N TYR A 306 10.39 10.78 -22.29
CA TYR A 306 11.03 10.81 -23.61
C TYR A 306 10.93 9.42 -24.21
N GLY A 307 10.29 9.30 -25.37
CA GLY A 307 10.00 8.02 -25.98
C GLY A 307 10.39 7.94 -27.44
N ILE A 308 10.65 6.72 -27.88
CA ILE A 308 10.88 6.35 -29.26
C ILE A 308 10.01 5.14 -29.61
N ASP A 309 9.36 5.21 -30.76
CA ASP A 309 8.64 4.10 -31.37
C ASP A 309 9.28 3.80 -32.72
N ALA A 310 9.77 2.58 -32.93
CA ALA A 310 10.46 2.18 -34.14
C ALA A 310 9.97 0.80 -34.61
N TYR A 311 9.61 0.71 -35.91
CA TYR A 311 9.17 -0.54 -36.53
C TYR A 311 10.14 -0.93 -37.64
N PHE A 312 10.47 -2.22 -37.67
CA PHE A 312 11.47 -2.76 -38.56
C PHE A 312 10.92 -3.97 -39.33
N PHE A 313 11.54 -4.28 -40.48
CA PHE A 313 11.30 -5.49 -41.26
C PHE A 313 9.84 -5.64 -41.72
N ASP A 314 9.28 -4.61 -42.34
CA ASP A 314 7.86 -4.56 -42.70
C ASP A 314 6.94 -4.76 -41.49
N ASP A 315 7.22 -4.05 -40.38
CA ASP A 315 6.49 -4.05 -39.12
C ASP A 315 6.51 -5.38 -38.30
N ARG A 316 7.38 -6.32 -38.68
CA ARG A 316 7.52 -7.57 -37.91
C ARG A 316 8.13 -7.35 -36.56
N LEU A 317 9.10 -6.45 -36.44
CA LEU A 317 9.70 -6.04 -35.18
C LEU A 317 9.22 -4.64 -34.81
N LYS A 318 8.62 -4.50 -33.64
CA LYS A 318 8.17 -3.22 -33.06
C LYS A 318 8.90 -3.00 -31.74
N LEU A 319 9.57 -1.86 -31.64
CA LEU A 319 10.26 -1.39 -30.44
C LEU A 319 9.57 -0.13 -29.95
N THR A 320 9.18 -0.12 -28.69
CA THR A 320 8.83 1.09 -27.94
C THR A 320 9.79 1.20 -26.76
N ALA A 321 10.43 2.34 -26.61
CA ALA A 321 11.32 2.61 -25.48
C ALA A 321 11.03 3.99 -24.90
N ASP A 322 10.90 4.04 -23.59
CA ASP A 322 10.63 5.25 -22.83
C ASP A 322 11.67 5.44 -21.73
N TYR A 323 12.10 6.67 -21.54
CA TYR A 323 12.81 7.11 -20.35
C TYR A 323 11.95 8.13 -19.63
N PHE A 324 11.74 7.95 -18.34
CA PHE A 324 10.96 8.86 -17.53
C PHE A 324 11.72 9.36 -16.31
N ARG A 325 11.37 10.57 -15.90
CA ARG A 325 11.84 11.19 -14.67
C ARG A 325 10.69 11.90 -13.96
N GLU A 326 10.63 11.75 -12.66
CA GLU A 326 9.66 12.42 -11.80
C GLU A 326 10.40 13.10 -10.64
N ASN A 327 10.15 14.39 -10.45
CA ASN A 327 10.61 15.15 -9.29
C ASN A 327 9.38 15.52 -8.46
N ARG A 328 9.19 14.82 -7.36
CA ARG A 328 8.08 15.01 -6.45
C ARG A 328 8.51 15.87 -5.28
N ARG A 329 7.72 16.88 -4.95
CA ARG A 329 7.97 17.83 -3.88
C ARG A 329 6.69 18.11 -3.11
N ASP A 330 6.85 18.81 -2.00
CA ASP A 330 5.75 19.18 -1.11
C ASP A 330 4.99 17.96 -0.58
N ILE A 331 5.69 16.81 -0.42
CA ILE A 331 5.13 15.58 0.12
C ILE A 331 4.77 15.84 1.58
N LEU A 332 3.54 15.48 1.92
CA LEU A 332 3.01 15.64 3.25
C LEU A 332 3.65 14.63 4.23
N MET A 333 4.29 15.12 5.27
CA MET A 333 4.94 14.28 6.28
C MET A 333 4.90 14.90 7.68
N LEU A 334 4.96 14.03 8.69
CA LEU A 334 5.13 14.45 10.08
C LEU A 334 6.54 14.98 10.29
N ARG A 335 6.66 16.01 11.15
CA ARG A 335 7.96 16.49 11.60
C ARG A 335 8.47 15.60 12.72
N THR A 336 9.62 14.98 12.51
CA THR A 336 10.26 14.08 13.46
C THR A 336 11.47 14.70 14.15
N SER A 337 11.99 15.81 13.60
CA SER A 337 13.13 16.55 14.15
C SER A 337 12.80 17.45 15.37
N ILE A 338 11.52 17.52 15.77
CA ILE A 338 11.09 18.33 16.92
C ILE A 338 11.44 17.59 18.21
N PRO A 339 12.23 18.18 19.12
CA PRO A 339 12.59 17.55 20.36
C PRO A 339 11.37 17.20 21.23
N SER A 340 11.36 15.99 21.79
CA SER A 340 10.28 15.51 22.67
C SER A 340 10.08 16.38 23.92
N LEU A 341 11.11 17.09 24.35
CA LEU A 341 11.06 18.03 25.48
C LEU A 341 10.02 19.16 25.29
N ILE A 342 9.70 19.50 24.04
CA ILE A 342 8.68 20.53 23.73
C ILE A 342 7.26 20.01 23.94
N SER A 343 7.10 18.70 24.21
CA SER A 343 5.81 18.02 24.47
C SER A 343 4.74 18.21 23.37
N MET A 344 5.17 18.49 22.13
CA MET A 344 4.26 18.70 20.99
C MET A 344 4.04 17.41 20.18
N ASN A 345 4.57 16.27 20.63
CA ASN A 345 4.38 14.99 19.97
C ASN A 345 2.88 14.65 19.89
N GLY A 346 2.41 14.42 18.65
CA GLY A 346 0.99 14.12 18.37
C GLY A 346 0.08 15.35 18.27
N LEU A 347 0.53 16.54 18.62
CA LEU A 347 -0.25 17.79 18.46
C LEU A 347 -0.04 18.44 17.09
N LEU A 348 1.09 18.21 16.45
CA LEU A 348 1.42 18.80 15.16
C LEU A 348 0.85 17.97 14.02
N LYS A 349 0.16 18.65 13.12
CA LYS A 349 -0.30 18.06 11.85
C LYS A 349 0.89 17.95 10.88
N PRO A 350 0.79 17.04 9.88
CA PRO A 350 1.78 16.95 8.81
C PRO A 350 1.97 18.27 8.05
N VAL A 351 3.16 18.43 7.47
CA VAL A 351 3.56 19.59 6.67
C VAL A 351 4.09 19.15 5.30
N ASN A 352 4.00 20.02 4.30
CA ASN A 352 4.44 19.77 2.93
C ASN A 352 5.93 20.11 2.76
N ILE A 353 6.82 19.17 3.10
CA ILE A 353 8.28 19.40 3.07
C ILE A 353 9.06 18.28 2.36
N GLY A 354 8.50 17.09 2.23
CA GLY A 354 9.20 15.95 1.66
C GLY A 354 9.49 16.09 0.17
N LYS A 355 10.62 15.52 -0.27
CA LYS A 355 11.05 15.51 -1.68
C LYS A 355 11.56 14.13 -2.06
N VAL A 356 11.10 13.61 -3.19
CA VAL A 356 11.51 12.32 -3.74
C VAL A 356 11.70 12.47 -5.25
N ASN A 357 12.81 11.98 -5.77
CA ASN A 357 13.02 11.82 -7.20
C ASN A 357 12.78 10.37 -7.59
N ASN A 358 12.24 10.16 -8.78
CA ASN A 358 12.12 8.85 -9.40
C ASN A 358 12.57 8.93 -10.86
N HIS A 359 13.22 7.90 -11.36
CA HIS A 359 13.58 7.77 -12.77
C HIS A 359 13.59 6.31 -13.17
N GLY A 360 13.43 6.08 -14.47
CA GLY A 360 13.44 4.73 -14.98
C GLY A 360 13.32 4.69 -16.49
N TYR A 361 13.27 3.47 -16.99
CA TYR A 361 13.04 3.20 -18.42
C TYR A 361 12.08 2.03 -18.57
N GLU A 362 11.38 2.04 -19.70
CA GLU A 362 10.47 0.98 -20.13
C GLU A 362 10.81 0.61 -21.57
N ILE A 363 10.91 -0.66 -21.85
CA ILE A 363 11.19 -1.19 -23.19
C ILE A 363 10.17 -2.28 -23.47
N ASP A 364 9.47 -2.16 -24.58
CA ASP A 364 8.57 -3.16 -25.13
C ASP A 364 9.07 -3.56 -26.52
N LEU A 365 9.31 -4.84 -26.71
CA LEU A 365 9.81 -5.41 -27.96
C LEU A 365 8.84 -6.49 -28.44
N LYS A 366 8.26 -6.30 -29.62
CA LYS A 366 7.31 -7.23 -30.22
C LYS A 366 7.82 -7.72 -31.56
N TRP A 367 7.94 -9.03 -31.68
CA TRP A 367 8.19 -9.70 -32.93
C TRP A 367 6.98 -10.52 -33.34
N SER A 368 6.52 -10.39 -34.57
CA SER A 368 5.49 -11.25 -35.13
C SER A 368 5.79 -11.55 -36.60
N ASP A 369 5.70 -12.81 -36.97
CA ASP A 369 5.94 -13.25 -38.33
C ASP A 369 5.08 -14.47 -38.70
N ARG A 370 5.03 -14.79 -39.98
CA ARG A 370 4.32 -15.93 -40.53
C ARG A 370 5.18 -16.67 -41.54
N ILE A 371 5.37 -17.96 -41.30
CA ILE A 371 6.08 -18.86 -42.22
C ILE A 371 5.04 -19.87 -42.75
N LYS A 372 4.57 -19.66 -43.97
CA LYS A 372 3.48 -20.43 -44.60
C LYS A 372 2.23 -20.44 -43.70
N ASP A 373 1.84 -21.60 -43.20
CA ASP A 373 0.66 -21.80 -42.33
C ASP A 373 0.96 -21.58 -40.83
N PHE A 374 2.23 -21.34 -40.47
CA PHE A 374 2.63 -21.13 -39.09
C PHE A 374 2.80 -19.63 -38.80
N SER A 375 1.95 -19.09 -37.95
CA SER A 375 2.06 -17.73 -37.41
C SER A 375 2.63 -17.80 -35.99
N TYR A 376 3.59 -16.93 -35.69
CA TYR A 376 4.18 -16.90 -34.34
C TYR A 376 4.49 -15.47 -33.92
N TYR A 377 4.57 -15.27 -32.61
CA TYR A 377 4.95 -14.00 -32.01
C TYR A 377 5.79 -14.22 -30.74
N ILE A 378 6.64 -13.23 -30.46
CA ILE A 378 7.42 -13.12 -29.23
C ILE A 378 7.33 -11.66 -28.78
N ASN A 379 6.79 -11.42 -27.59
CA ASN A 379 6.69 -10.08 -27.01
C ASN A 379 7.44 -10.09 -25.67
N GLY A 380 8.40 -9.20 -25.54
CA GLY A 380 9.17 -9.00 -24.31
C GLY A 380 9.01 -7.57 -23.82
N ASN A 381 8.81 -7.39 -22.53
CA ASN A 381 8.84 -6.07 -21.90
C ASN A 381 9.71 -6.07 -20.65
N ILE A 382 10.33 -4.95 -20.39
CA ILE A 382 11.08 -4.69 -19.16
C ILE A 382 10.84 -3.24 -18.71
N SER A 383 10.54 -3.06 -17.44
CA SER A 383 10.45 -1.77 -16.80
C SER A 383 11.41 -1.71 -15.63
N TYR A 384 12.16 -0.64 -15.54
CA TYR A 384 13.03 -0.30 -14.41
C TYR A 384 12.59 1.03 -13.83
N SER A 385 12.42 1.08 -12.50
CA SER A 385 12.08 2.30 -11.79
C SER A 385 12.79 2.35 -10.45
N LYS A 386 13.54 3.42 -10.21
CA LYS A 386 14.25 3.63 -8.95
C LYS A 386 14.00 5.03 -8.42
N ASN A 387 13.53 5.10 -7.18
CA ASN A 387 13.34 6.36 -6.50
C ASN A 387 14.47 6.65 -5.50
N LYS A 388 14.59 7.92 -5.10
CA LYS A 388 15.53 8.39 -4.09
C LYS A 388 14.87 9.46 -3.25
N ILE A 389 14.93 9.32 -1.95
CA ILE A 389 14.54 10.35 -0.99
C ILE A 389 15.57 11.48 -1.10
N ILE A 390 15.11 12.66 -1.48
CA ILE A 390 15.95 13.87 -1.56
C ILE A 390 15.90 14.64 -0.26
N PHE A 391 14.74 14.66 0.37
CA PHE A 391 14.53 15.29 1.66
C PHE A 391 13.38 14.62 2.41
N GLN A 392 13.62 14.31 3.65
CA GLN A 392 12.60 14.00 4.66
C GLN A 392 13.04 14.62 5.99
N ASP A 393 12.08 14.91 6.87
CA ASP A 393 12.38 15.45 8.20
C ASP A 393 12.82 14.28 9.09
N GLU A 394 14.13 14.11 9.23
CA GLU A 394 14.73 13.10 10.10
C GLU A 394 15.78 13.72 11.02
N VAL A 395 15.88 13.18 12.23
CA VAL A 395 16.93 13.57 13.17
C VAL A 395 18.26 13.11 12.58
N GLU A 396 19.27 13.98 12.64
CA GLU A 396 20.62 13.64 12.20
C GLU A 396 21.10 12.40 12.97
N PRO A 397 21.37 11.29 12.26
CA PRO A 397 21.85 10.08 12.91
C PRO A 397 23.31 10.21 13.31
N ASN A 398 23.73 9.44 14.30
CA ASN A 398 25.10 9.42 14.78
C ASN A 398 26.08 9.00 13.70
N GLU A 399 25.65 8.10 12.80
CA GLU A 399 26.50 7.52 11.79
C GLU A 399 25.97 7.74 10.36
N PRO A 400 26.84 8.05 9.37
CA PRO A 400 26.46 8.38 8.00
C PRO A 400 25.67 7.26 7.28
N TYR A 401 25.91 5.99 7.60
CA TYR A 401 25.25 4.84 6.97
C TYR A 401 23.79 4.64 7.45
N MET A 402 23.38 5.32 8.51
CA MET A 402 22.03 5.24 9.06
C MET A 402 21.04 6.15 8.32
N TRP A 403 21.52 7.13 7.53
CA TRP A 403 20.63 8.04 6.82
C TRP A 403 19.63 7.32 5.93
N ARG A 404 18.36 7.66 6.09
CA ARG A 404 17.29 7.22 5.18
C ARG A 404 17.21 8.11 3.95
N THR A 405 17.46 9.42 4.12
CA THR A 405 17.67 10.37 3.02
C THR A 405 18.81 9.89 2.14
N GLY A 406 18.62 9.92 0.83
CA GLY A 406 19.57 9.36 -0.12
C GLY A 406 19.30 7.92 -0.54
N ASN A 407 18.45 7.20 0.19
CA ASN A 407 18.01 5.84 -0.12
C ASN A 407 16.60 5.82 -0.76
N GLU A 408 16.16 4.63 -1.17
CA GLU A 408 14.83 4.43 -1.74
C GLU A 408 13.75 4.47 -0.65
N VAL A 409 12.57 4.96 -1.00
CA VAL A 409 11.38 4.90 -0.14
C VAL A 409 11.04 3.46 0.16
N GLY A 410 11.06 3.09 1.44
CA GLY A 410 10.79 1.73 1.90
C GLY A 410 11.97 0.78 1.83
N ALA A 411 13.20 1.28 1.62
CA ALA A 411 14.43 0.51 1.81
C ALA A 411 14.46 -0.13 3.20
N ARG A 412 15.00 -1.34 3.29
CA ARG A 412 15.07 -2.10 4.54
C ARG A 412 16.32 -1.67 5.33
N PHE A 413 16.10 -1.29 6.58
CA PHE A 413 17.16 -0.99 7.54
C PHE A 413 17.11 -2.02 8.67
N GLY A 414 18.27 -2.42 9.14
CA GLY A 414 18.42 -3.41 10.20
C GLY A 414 19.89 -3.72 10.47
N PHE A 415 20.11 -4.64 11.37
CA PHE A 415 21.43 -5.14 11.70
C PHE A 415 21.98 -6.07 10.60
N VAL A 416 23.27 -6.04 10.36
CA VAL A 416 23.95 -6.96 9.45
C VAL A 416 24.31 -8.23 10.21
N ALA A 417 23.68 -9.35 9.84
CA ALA A 417 23.98 -10.64 10.44
C ALA A 417 25.33 -11.18 9.95
N GLN A 418 26.19 -11.64 10.88
CA GLN A 418 27.50 -12.25 10.61
C GLN A 418 27.49 -13.78 10.79
N GLY A 419 26.40 -14.35 11.29
CA GLY A 419 26.26 -15.75 11.60
C GLY A 419 25.58 -15.96 12.96
N PHE A 420 25.97 -17.01 13.65
CA PHE A 420 25.45 -17.34 14.98
C PHE A 420 26.58 -17.29 16.01
N TYR A 421 26.24 -17.01 17.25
CA TYR A 421 27.17 -17.20 18.36
C TYR A 421 27.43 -18.69 18.56
N ASP A 422 28.73 -19.07 18.68
CA ASP A 422 29.13 -20.42 19.01
C ASP A 422 29.31 -20.59 20.54
N VAL A 423 29.43 -21.84 20.99
CA VAL A 423 29.70 -22.16 22.39
C VAL A 423 31.00 -21.49 22.86
N ASP A 424 32.03 -21.44 21.98
CA ASP A 424 33.33 -20.84 22.28
C ASP A 424 33.33 -19.30 22.38
N ASP A 425 32.23 -18.65 21.98
CA ASP A 425 32.01 -17.20 22.18
C ASP A 425 31.63 -16.85 23.64
N PHE A 426 31.39 -17.85 24.49
CA PHE A 426 30.94 -17.68 25.87
C PHE A 426 31.96 -18.16 26.88
N ASN A 427 31.99 -17.51 28.04
CA ASN A 427 32.74 -17.93 29.19
C ASN A 427 32.09 -19.15 29.87
N ALA A 428 32.80 -19.81 30.80
CA ALA A 428 32.32 -20.97 31.53
C ALA A 428 31.05 -20.69 32.41
N ASP A 429 30.82 -19.42 32.74
CA ASP A 429 29.64 -18.96 33.46
C ASP A 429 28.44 -18.64 32.54
N GLY A 430 28.57 -18.84 31.25
CA GLY A 430 27.54 -18.58 30.23
C GLY A 430 27.42 -17.12 29.80
N THR A 431 28.30 -16.24 30.25
CA THR A 431 28.37 -14.85 29.77
C THR A 431 29.11 -14.75 28.44
N LEU A 432 28.72 -13.80 27.57
CA LEU A 432 29.45 -13.53 26.35
C LEU A 432 30.86 -13.01 26.67
N ARG A 433 31.86 -13.41 25.90
CA ARG A 433 33.24 -12.97 26.09
C ARG A 433 33.36 -11.46 25.87
N ALA A 434 34.14 -10.80 26.72
CA ALA A 434 34.30 -9.33 26.72
C ALA A 434 35.06 -8.77 25.50
N ASP A 435 35.80 -9.64 24.77
CA ASP A 435 36.51 -9.28 23.54
C ASP A 435 35.60 -9.30 22.28
N LEU A 436 34.35 -9.69 22.44
CA LEU A 436 33.34 -9.64 21.38
C LEU A 436 32.39 -8.45 21.58
N PRO A 437 31.84 -7.88 20.49
CA PRO A 437 30.83 -6.85 20.58
C PRO A 437 29.65 -7.27 21.46
N GLN A 438 29.25 -6.40 22.36
CA GLN A 438 28.26 -6.67 23.41
C GLN A 438 26.86 -6.26 22.98
N PRO A 439 25.97 -7.18 22.60
CA PRO A 439 24.59 -6.87 22.21
C PRO A 439 23.72 -6.55 23.43
N GLN A 440 22.64 -5.83 23.22
CA GLN A 440 21.64 -5.61 24.25
C GLN A 440 20.97 -6.94 24.65
N GLY A 441 20.88 -7.19 25.97
CA GLY A 441 20.27 -8.39 26.55
C GLY A 441 21.18 -9.63 26.48
N ASN A 442 20.81 -10.64 27.26
CA ASN A 442 21.57 -11.89 27.36
C ASN A 442 21.48 -12.70 26.05
N LYS A 443 22.61 -13.09 25.52
CA LYS A 443 22.72 -13.97 24.36
C LYS A 443 23.08 -15.39 24.79
N LYS A 444 22.80 -16.32 23.88
CA LYS A 444 23.10 -17.75 24.03
C LYS A 444 23.73 -18.27 22.75
N PRO A 445 24.47 -19.37 22.81
CA PRO A 445 24.90 -20.08 21.62
C PRO A 445 23.72 -20.37 20.69
N GLY A 446 23.88 -20.11 19.40
CA GLY A 446 22.82 -20.19 18.39
C GLY A 446 21.99 -18.91 18.16
N ASP A 447 22.16 -17.88 18.99
CA ASP A 447 21.59 -16.56 18.69
C ASP A 447 22.33 -15.87 17.52
N VAL A 448 21.64 -14.99 16.80
CA VAL A 448 22.23 -14.25 15.68
C VAL A 448 23.30 -13.28 16.17
N LYS A 449 24.49 -13.38 15.61
CA LYS A 449 25.62 -12.47 15.81
C LYS A 449 25.53 -11.34 14.78
N CYS A 450 25.49 -10.11 15.24
CA CYS A 450 25.41 -8.93 14.40
C CYS A 450 26.76 -8.21 14.32
N ALA A 451 26.95 -7.44 13.23
CA ALA A 451 28.14 -6.61 13.06
C ALA A 451 28.06 -5.35 13.93
N ASP A 452 29.16 -5.04 14.57
CA ASP A 452 29.47 -3.74 15.14
C ASP A 452 30.01 -2.86 13.98
N LEU A 453 29.23 -1.88 13.55
CA LEU A 453 29.54 -1.08 12.37
C LEU A 453 30.33 0.19 12.70
N ASN A 454 30.16 0.74 13.90
CA ASN A 454 30.88 1.92 14.37
C ASN A 454 32.18 1.58 15.14
N GLY A 455 32.35 0.32 15.57
CA GLY A 455 33.55 -0.18 16.23
C GLY A 455 33.65 0.19 17.72
N ASP A 456 32.53 0.47 18.37
CA ASP A 456 32.48 0.86 19.79
C ASP A 456 32.35 -0.33 20.76
N ASN A 457 32.34 -1.55 20.23
CA ASN A 457 32.18 -2.82 20.94
C ASN A 457 30.80 -3.02 21.59
N VAL A 458 29.78 -2.28 21.15
CA VAL A 458 28.38 -2.40 21.56
C VAL A 458 27.53 -2.63 20.33
N ILE A 459 26.57 -3.55 20.38
CA ILE A 459 25.58 -3.73 19.29
C ILE A 459 24.28 -3.07 19.72
N ASP A 460 23.98 -1.91 19.11
CA ASP A 460 22.78 -1.14 19.43
C ASP A 460 22.18 -0.44 18.18
N SER A 461 21.38 0.59 18.39
CA SER A 461 20.72 1.31 17.29
C SER A 461 21.68 1.99 16.31
N ASP A 462 22.91 2.24 16.72
CA ASP A 462 23.92 2.90 15.91
C ASP A 462 24.56 1.95 14.87
N ASP A 463 24.34 0.62 15.00
CA ASP A 463 24.73 -0.40 14.03
C ASP A 463 23.66 -0.71 12.97
N VAL A 464 22.61 0.10 12.90
CA VAL A 464 21.54 -0.11 11.94
C VAL A 464 21.87 0.56 10.62
N THR A 465 21.97 -0.24 9.56
CA THR A 465 22.25 0.24 8.19
C THR A 465 21.23 -0.29 7.18
N LYS A 466 21.34 0.14 5.92
CA LYS A 466 20.54 -0.41 4.84
C LYS A 466 20.94 -1.85 4.54
N ILE A 467 20.05 -2.79 4.76
CA ILE A 467 20.27 -4.23 4.57
C ILE A 467 19.49 -4.82 3.39
N GLY A 468 18.58 -4.08 2.79
CA GLY A 468 17.77 -4.64 1.70
C GLY A 468 16.96 -3.62 0.92
N ASN A 469 16.30 -4.13 -0.12
CA ASN A 469 15.51 -3.37 -1.06
C ASN A 469 14.08 -3.11 -0.54
N PRO A 470 13.38 -2.12 -1.11
CA PRO A 470 11.95 -1.94 -0.89
C PRO A 470 11.14 -3.19 -1.29
N LYS A 471 9.94 -3.32 -0.75
CA LYS A 471 8.99 -4.36 -1.19
C LYS A 471 8.56 -4.17 -2.66
N ARG A 472 8.54 -2.94 -3.16
CA ARG A 472 8.24 -2.64 -4.55
C ARG A 472 9.47 -2.98 -5.40
N PRO A 473 9.31 -3.84 -6.43
CA PRO A 473 10.43 -4.21 -7.28
C PRO A 473 10.94 -3.01 -8.09
N ALA A 474 12.25 -2.91 -8.26
CA ALA A 474 12.84 -1.96 -9.18
C ALA A 474 12.73 -2.45 -10.63
N TYR A 475 12.80 -3.75 -10.87
CA TYR A 475 12.58 -4.35 -12.18
C TYR A 475 11.30 -5.16 -12.21
N THR A 476 10.53 -4.97 -13.29
CA THR A 476 9.46 -5.88 -13.70
C THR A 476 9.67 -6.26 -15.15
N PHE A 477 9.48 -7.51 -15.48
CA PHE A 477 9.64 -7.97 -16.86
C PHE A 477 8.62 -9.04 -17.21
N GLY A 478 8.28 -9.10 -18.49
CA GLY A 478 7.38 -10.07 -19.05
C GLY A 478 7.89 -10.62 -20.37
N LEU A 479 7.61 -11.89 -20.62
CA LEU A 479 7.85 -12.56 -21.88
C LEU A 479 6.60 -13.35 -22.25
N ASN A 480 6.03 -13.01 -23.40
CA ASN A 480 4.86 -13.70 -23.95
C ASN A 480 5.21 -14.18 -25.36
N PHE A 481 5.06 -15.46 -25.62
CA PHE A 481 5.26 -16.02 -26.93
C PHE A 481 4.20 -17.07 -27.26
N GLY A 482 3.91 -17.22 -28.50
CA GLY A 482 2.92 -18.16 -28.97
C GLY A 482 2.96 -18.39 -30.47
N GLY A 483 2.19 -19.36 -30.92
CA GLY A 483 2.06 -19.65 -32.31
C GLY A 483 0.76 -20.40 -32.64
N GLU A 484 0.41 -20.32 -33.90
CA GLU A 484 -0.75 -20.98 -34.50
C GLU A 484 -0.34 -21.73 -35.75
N TYR A 485 -0.79 -22.96 -35.89
CA TYR A 485 -0.60 -23.80 -37.05
C TYR A 485 -1.87 -24.60 -37.36
N LYS A 486 -2.49 -24.33 -38.51
CA LYS A 486 -3.68 -25.03 -39.00
C LYS A 486 -4.81 -25.22 -37.97
N GLY A 487 -5.07 -24.15 -37.19
CA GLY A 487 -6.12 -24.13 -36.19
C GLY A 487 -5.69 -24.60 -34.78
N PHE A 488 -4.49 -25.14 -34.63
CA PHE A 488 -3.89 -25.39 -33.32
C PHE A 488 -3.12 -24.17 -32.86
N PHE A 489 -3.37 -23.70 -31.66
CA PHE A 489 -2.63 -22.59 -31.07
C PHE A 489 -2.06 -22.94 -29.69
N ALA A 490 -0.92 -22.36 -29.39
CA ALA A 490 -0.30 -22.43 -28.06
C ALA A 490 0.31 -21.07 -27.71
N SER A 491 0.21 -20.70 -26.44
CA SER A 491 0.86 -19.49 -25.92
C SER A 491 1.40 -19.75 -24.52
N MET A 492 2.47 -19.03 -24.18
CA MET A 492 3.08 -19.07 -22.85
C MET A 492 3.39 -17.64 -22.40
N ASN A 493 3.09 -17.34 -21.15
CA ASN A 493 3.34 -16.03 -20.56
C ASN A 493 4.18 -16.18 -19.28
N TRP A 494 5.27 -15.46 -19.22
CA TRP A 494 6.18 -15.41 -18.09
C TRP A 494 6.25 -14.00 -17.55
N THR A 495 6.21 -13.87 -16.24
CA THR A 495 6.38 -12.59 -15.56
C THR A 495 7.39 -12.75 -14.44
N GLY A 496 8.17 -11.72 -14.21
CA GLY A 496 9.17 -11.73 -13.16
C GLY A 496 9.42 -10.34 -12.58
N VAL A 497 9.98 -10.33 -11.40
CA VAL A 497 10.38 -9.12 -10.69
C VAL A 497 11.77 -9.31 -10.10
N ALA A 498 12.51 -8.21 -9.94
CA ALA A 498 13.82 -8.24 -9.31
C ALA A 498 14.09 -6.95 -8.50
N GLN A 499 15.10 -7.00 -7.64
CA GLN A 499 15.46 -5.93 -6.71
C GLN A 499 14.28 -5.53 -5.82
N CYS A 500 13.68 -6.53 -5.17
CA CYS A 500 12.67 -6.35 -4.13
C CYS A 500 12.87 -7.41 -3.04
N ASP A 501 12.60 -7.03 -1.82
CA ASP A 501 12.74 -7.92 -0.67
C ASP A 501 11.41 -8.03 0.08
N MET A 502 11.09 -9.24 0.47
CA MET A 502 9.94 -9.52 1.32
C MET A 502 10.42 -9.84 2.74
N LEU A 503 9.89 -9.14 3.72
CA LEU A 503 10.12 -9.48 5.11
C LEU A 503 9.34 -10.74 5.47
N MET A 504 10.03 -11.76 5.92
CA MET A 504 9.40 -12.96 6.46
C MET A 504 8.72 -12.63 7.78
N SER A 505 7.47 -13.05 7.96
CA SER A 505 6.76 -12.85 9.22
C SER A 505 7.27 -13.79 10.32
N ASN A 506 6.99 -13.44 11.57
CA ASN A 506 7.35 -14.27 12.74
C ASN A 506 6.89 -15.73 12.61
N ALA A 507 5.76 -15.96 11.95
CA ALA A 507 5.23 -17.30 11.68
C ALA A 507 6.18 -18.20 10.88
N TYR A 508 6.98 -17.60 9.98
CA TYR A 508 7.94 -18.32 9.14
C TYR A 508 9.37 -18.32 9.70
N MET A 509 9.62 -17.59 10.78
CA MET A 509 10.97 -17.44 11.36
C MET A 509 11.11 -18.07 12.74
N ARG A 510 10.01 -18.19 13.49
CA ARG A 510 10.02 -18.69 14.86
C ARG A 510 9.27 -20.01 14.96
N PRO A 511 9.97 -21.10 15.34
CA PRO A 511 9.32 -22.38 15.64
C PRO A 511 8.25 -22.19 16.71
N PHE A 512 7.10 -22.82 16.53
CA PHE A 512 6.01 -22.82 17.52
C PHE A 512 5.49 -21.44 17.92
N PHE A 513 5.69 -20.40 17.07
CA PHE A 513 5.17 -19.07 17.37
C PHE A 513 3.63 -19.06 17.34
N GLY A 514 3.01 -18.69 18.47
CA GLY A 514 1.57 -18.85 18.67
C GLY A 514 1.16 -20.33 18.62
N SER A 515 0.12 -20.63 17.89
CA SER A 515 -0.39 -22.02 17.70
C SER A 515 0.18 -22.70 16.45
N GLN A 516 1.34 -22.28 15.95
CA GLN A 516 1.88 -22.80 14.70
C GLN A 516 2.79 -24.00 14.89
N VAL A 517 2.93 -24.78 13.83
CA VAL A 517 3.76 -25.98 13.79
C VAL A 517 5.21 -25.64 13.44
N LEU A 518 6.12 -26.55 13.73
CA LEU A 518 7.49 -26.52 13.22
C LEU A 518 7.48 -26.93 11.74
N TYR A 519 7.98 -26.05 10.86
CA TYR A 519 8.17 -26.38 9.46
C TYR A 519 9.49 -27.14 9.24
N GLN A 520 9.54 -28.01 8.21
CA GLN A 520 10.70 -28.84 7.91
C GLN A 520 11.97 -27.99 7.72
N TYR A 521 11.89 -26.88 6.96
CA TYR A 521 13.05 -26.01 6.73
C TYR A 521 13.61 -25.37 8.01
N MET A 522 12.74 -25.13 9.03
CA MET A 522 13.19 -24.63 10.34
C MET A 522 13.92 -25.72 11.12
N ALA A 523 13.45 -26.97 11.00
CA ALA A 523 14.09 -28.11 11.64
C ALA A 523 15.46 -28.41 10.99
N ASP A 524 15.54 -28.31 9.67
CA ASP A 524 16.76 -28.58 8.90
C ASP A 524 17.80 -27.45 9.01
N GLY A 525 17.34 -26.21 9.16
CA GLY A 525 18.20 -25.01 9.29
C GLY A 525 18.54 -24.61 10.71
N ARG A 526 18.25 -25.44 11.72
CA ARG A 526 18.61 -25.14 13.12
C ARG A 526 20.13 -25.21 13.32
N TRP A 527 20.62 -24.37 14.21
CA TRP A 527 22.01 -24.38 14.70
C TRP A 527 22.30 -25.64 15.52
#